data_47a154c6297e4eaa57328602963c736f
#
_entry.id   47a154c6297e4eaa57328602963c736f
#
_cell.length_a   1.000
_cell.length_b   1.000
_cell.length_c   1.000
_cell.angle_alpha   90.00
_cell.angle_beta   90.00
_cell.angle_gamma   90.00
#
_symmetry.space_group_name_H-M   'P 1'
#
loop_
_entity.id
_entity.type
_entity.pdbx_description
1 polymer ?
#
loop_
_entity_poly.entity_id
_entity_poly.type
_entity_poly.pdbx_seq_one_letter_code
_entity_poly.pdbx_strand_id
1 'polypeptide(L)'
;SPDPASTGQILQELAEGMRDSFNITVICVVPSYNGTVAPEYQTQRFFCENLDAIKVIRLRVPGFNKKNKVSRVKNILAYFVGAMKATTIVGKQDYVFSISQPPILGGLLGVYGKWKKHAKFIYNIQDFNPEQIMAVKYEESRFINGLMMWFDKLSCRKSNLVITVGRDLADTLESRFKNVNVPKCMVINNWINEKQIYPL
;
A
#
# COMPACT_ATOMS: atom_id res chain seq x y z
N SER A 1 14.19 -2.34 -6.67
CA SER A 1 13.72 -0.95 -6.57
C SER A 1 14.88 -0.04 -6.25
N PRO A 2 15.05 1.12 -6.89
CA PRO A 2 16.08 2.08 -6.48
C PRO A 2 15.71 2.82 -5.18
N ASP A 3 14.56 2.52 -4.60
CA ASP A 3 14.07 3.15 -3.37
C ASP A 3 14.53 2.33 -2.16
N PRO A 4 15.35 2.89 -1.25
CA PRO A 4 15.86 2.19 -0.08
C PRO A 4 14.83 2.02 1.05
N ALA A 5 13.56 2.40 0.83
CA ALA A 5 12.51 2.22 1.83
C ALA A 5 12.26 0.73 2.10
N SER A 6 12.31 0.31 3.36
CA SER A 6 12.18 -1.09 3.78
C SER A 6 10.93 -1.78 3.25
N THR A 7 9.79 -1.10 3.28
CA THR A 7 8.53 -1.64 2.73
C THR A 7 8.61 -1.87 1.22
N GLY A 8 9.30 -0.98 0.48
CA GLY A 8 9.53 -1.15 -0.95
C GLY A 8 10.36 -2.39 -1.28
N GLN A 9 11.38 -2.67 -0.50
CA GLN A 9 12.23 -3.87 -0.65
C GLN A 9 11.43 -5.14 -0.37
N ILE A 10 10.69 -5.20 0.73
CA ILE A 10 9.85 -6.33 1.09
C ILE A 10 8.83 -6.65 -0.02
N LEU A 11 8.17 -5.62 -0.57
CA LEU A 11 7.20 -5.81 -1.65
C LEU A 11 7.85 -6.23 -2.97
N GLN A 12 9.06 -5.76 -3.25
CA GLN A 12 9.82 -6.20 -4.41
C GLN A 12 10.19 -7.68 -4.28
N GLU A 13 10.79 -8.08 -3.16
CA GLU A 13 11.14 -9.48 -2.89
C GLU A 13 9.91 -10.40 -2.92
N LEU A 14 8.77 -9.94 -2.40
CA LEU A 14 7.51 -10.66 -2.51
C LEU A 14 7.12 -10.89 -3.98
N ALA A 15 7.16 -9.85 -4.78
CA ALA A 15 6.80 -9.94 -6.19
C ALA A 15 7.79 -10.86 -6.96
N GLU A 16 9.09 -10.74 -6.69
CA GLU A 16 10.13 -11.58 -7.28
C GLU A 16 9.96 -13.06 -6.89
N GLY A 17 9.66 -13.35 -5.63
CA GLY A 17 9.44 -14.71 -5.14
C GLY A 17 8.16 -15.36 -5.68
N MET A 18 7.18 -14.56 -6.09
CA MET A 18 5.90 -15.06 -6.60
C MET A 18 5.79 -15.08 -8.14
N ARG A 19 6.76 -14.51 -8.86
CA ARG A 19 6.69 -14.32 -10.32
C ARG A 19 6.54 -15.62 -11.13
N ASP A 20 7.07 -16.71 -10.63
CA ASP A 20 7.01 -18.01 -11.33
C ASP A 20 5.62 -18.68 -11.21
N SER A 21 4.83 -18.25 -10.23
CA SER A 21 3.49 -18.79 -9.95
C SER A 21 2.36 -17.83 -10.35
N PHE A 22 2.64 -16.54 -10.51
CA PHE A 22 1.64 -15.51 -10.77
C PHE A 22 2.10 -14.50 -11.82
N ASN A 23 1.15 -14.08 -12.67
CA ASN A 23 1.35 -12.91 -13.53
C ASN A 23 1.14 -11.64 -12.72
N ILE A 24 2.22 -10.95 -12.38
CA ILE A 24 2.20 -9.83 -11.45
C ILE A 24 2.23 -8.49 -12.19
N THR A 25 1.33 -7.59 -11.81
CA THR A 25 1.39 -6.18 -12.21
C THR A 25 1.49 -5.31 -10.96
N VAL A 26 2.55 -4.52 -10.86
CA VAL A 26 2.80 -3.59 -9.76
C VAL A 26 2.41 -2.17 -10.18
N ILE A 27 1.65 -1.47 -9.35
CA ILE A 27 1.36 -0.04 -9.51
C ILE A 27 2.08 0.70 -8.38
N CYS A 28 3.03 1.56 -8.72
CA CYS A 28 3.81 2.32 -7.76
C CYS A 28 4.11 3.74 -8.25
N VAL A 29 4.72 4.57 -7.42
CA VAL A 29 5.22 5.88 -7.83
C VAL A 29 6.59 5.76 -8.51
N VAL A 30 6.96 6.76 -9.31
CA VAL A 30 8.33 6.90 -9.79
C VAL A 30 9.28 7.09 -8.61
N PRO A 31 10.54 6.60 -8.68
CA PRO A 31 11.52 6.81 -7.63
C PRO A 31 11.78 8.31 -7.43
N SER A 32 11.56 8.79 -6.21
CA SER A 32 11.74 10.21 -5.86
C SER A 32 12.22 10.41 -4.42
N TYR A 33 12.89 9.38 -3.85
CA TYR A 33 13.28 9.37 -2.45
C TYR A 33 14.08 10.61 -2.02
N ASN A 34 14.97 11.09 -2.88
CA ASN A 34 15.76 12.30 -2.65
C ASN A 34 15.11 13.59 -3.16
N GLY A 35 13.81 13.57 -3.50
CA GLY A 35 13.09 14.72 -4.04
C GLY A 35 13.40 15.01 -5.50
N THR A 36 14.32 14.28 -6.13
CA THR A 36 14.69 14.43 -7.54
C THR A 36 14.14 13.25 -8.33
N VAL A 37 13.36 13.54 -9.37
CA VAL A 37 12.85 12.54 -10.31
C VAL A 37 13.80 12.49 -11.50
N ALA A 38 14.25 11.28 -11.85
CA ALA A 38 15.16 11.09 -12.98
C ALA A 38 14.53 11.59 -14.30
N PRO A 39 15.34 12.13 -15.24
CA PRO A 39 14.84 12.75 -16.46
C PRO A 39 13.90 11.87 -17.29
N GLU A 40 14.16 10.56 -17.33
CA GLU A 40 13.31 9.59 -18.03
C GLU A 40 11.86 9.56 -17.50
N TYR A 41 11.64 9.89 -16.23
CA TYR A 41 10.31 9.94 -15.61
C TYR A 41 9.66 11.33 -15.62
N GLN A 42 10.19 12.28 -16.39
CA GLN A 42 9.65 13.64 -16.43
C GLN A 42 8.70 13.89 -17.60
N THR A 43 8.70 13.04 -18.63
CA THR A 43 7.99 13.26 -19.89
C THR A 43 6.52 12.88 -19.86
N GLN A 44 6.15 11.86 -19.07
CA GLN A 44 4.80 11.29 -19.04
C GLN A 44 4.27 11.18 -17.61
N ARG A 45 2.97 10.88 -17.50
CA ARG A 45 2.32 10.63 -16.20
C ARG A 45 2.39 9.17 -15.79
N PHE A 46 2.41 8.26 -16.75
CA PHE A 46 2.46 6.81 -16.55
C PHE A 46 3.61 6.24 -17.33
N PHE A 47 4.40 5.39 -16.71
CA PHE A 47 5.52 4.67 -17.32
C PHE A 47 5.28 3.18 -17.12
N CYS A 48 5.33 2.41 -18.19
CA CYS A 48 5.20 0.96 -18.14
C CYS A 48 6.56 0.33 -18.38
N GLU A 49 6.99 -0.49 -17.45
CA GLU A 49 8.25 -1.23 -17.48
C GLU A 49 7.98 -2.71 -17.27
N ASN A 50 8.84 -3.56 -17.77
CA ASN A 50 8.87 -4.98 -17.45
C ASN A 50 10.18 -5.26 -16.72
N LEU A 51 10.10 -5.70 -15.47
CA LEU A 51 11.22 -6.12 -14.66
C LEU A 51 11.11 -7.63 -14.43
N ASP A 52 11.94 -8.42 -15.08
CA ASP A 52 11.99 -9.87 -14.91
C ASP A 52 10.59 -10.55 -14.89
N ALA A 53 9.80 -10.40 -15.91
CA ALA A 53 8.43 -10.90 -16.03
C ALA A 53 7.38 -10.20 -15.13
N ILE A 54 7.75 -9.22 -14.32
CA ILE A 54 6.82 -8.40 -13.54
C ILE A 54 6.52 -7.12 -14.32
N LYS A 55 5.25 -6.87 -14.62
CA LYS A 55 4.82 -5.61 -15.22
C LYS A 55 4.74 -4.52 -14.16
N VAL A 56 5.42 -3.40 -14.37
CA VAL A 56 5.43 -2.26 -13.43
C VAL A 56 4.83 -1.04 -14.11
N ILE A 57 3.83 -0.44 -13.48
CA ILE A 57 3.24 0.83 -13.89
C ILE A 57 3.63 1.88 -12.86
N ARG A 58 4.53 2.78 -13.25
CA ARG A 58 4.98 3.88 -12.40
C ARG A 58 4.17 5.14 -12.64
N LEU A 59 3.76 5.77 -11.55
CA LEU A 59 2.99 7.01 -11.56
C LEU A 59 3.89 8.18 -11.22
N ARG A 60 3.93 9.19 -12.09
CA ARG A 60 4.52 10.48 -11.73
C ARG A 60 3.51 11.27 -10.91
N VAL A 61 3.88 11.62 -9.70
CA VAL A 61 3.11 12.48 -8.81
C VAL A 61 3.84 13.83 -8.62
N PRO A 62 3.13 14.92 -8.32
CA PRO A 62 3.78 16.20 -8.02
C PRO A 62 4.76 16.04 -6.86
N GLY A 63 5.91 16.68 -6.98
CA GLY A 63 6.84 16.78 -5.85
C GLY A 63 6.16 17.43 -4.64
N PHE A 64 6.60 17.11 -3.43
CA PHE A 64 6.05 17.74 -2.25
C PHE A 64 7.14 18.34 -1.35
N ASN A 65 6.81 19.44 -0.71
CA ASN A 65 7.63 20.03 0.33
C ASN A 65 7.19 19.47 1.68
N LYS A 66 8.14 18.85 2.42
CA LYS A 66 7.87 18.23 3.74
C LYS A 66 7.24 19.21 4.74
N LYS A 67 7.54 20.51 4.63
CA LYS A 67 7.03 21.57 5.50
C LYS A 67 5.64 22.09 5.10
N ASN A 68 5.16 21.77 3.89
CA ASN A 68 3.89 22.29 3.37
C ASN A 68 2.81 21.20 3.34
N LYS A 69 1.84 21.28 4.26
CA LYS A 69 0.72 20.33 4.38
C LYS A 69 -0.11 20.23 3.09
N VAL A 70 -0.40 21.35 2.42
CA VAL A 70 -1.20 21.38 1.18
C VAL A 70 -0.47 20.65 0.05
N SER A 71 0.85 20.85 -0.07
CA SER A 71 1.68 20.13 -1.06
C SER A 71 1.65 18.63 -0.82
N ARG A 72 1.70 18.17 0.43
CA ARG A 72 1.60 16.75 0.79
C ARG A 72 0.24 16.17 0.43
N VAL A 73 -0.84 16.87 0.74
CA VAL A 73 -2.20 16.44 0.40
C VAL A 73 -2.37 16.33 -1.12
N LYS A 74 -1.90 17.33 -1.89
CA LYS A 74 -1.92 17.29 -3.36
C LYS A 74 -1.15 16.08 -3.91
N ASN A 75 0.03 15.77 -3.36
CA ASN A 75 0.82 14.60 -3.76
C ASN A 75 0.05 13.29 -3.51
N ILE A 76 -0.50 13.13 -2.31
CA ILE A 76 -1.26 11.93 -1.91
C ILE A 76 -2.52 11.74 -2.77
N LEU A 77 -3.27 12.81 -3.02
CA LEU A 77 -4.47 12.77 -3.87
C LEU A 77 -4.11 12.47 -5.34
N ALA A 78 -3.03 13.05 -5.85
CA ALA A 78 -2.54 12.76 -7.19
C ALA A 78 -2.12 11.30 -7.34
N TYR A 79 -1.47 10.72 -6.31
CA TYR A 79 -1.18 9.29 -6.25
C TYR A 79 -2.47 8.46 -6.27
N PHE A 80 -3.41 8.76 -5.38
CA PHE A 80 -4.66 8.01 -5.25
C PHE A 80 -5.43 7.97 -6.57
N VAL A 81 -5.68 9.14 -7.17
CA VAL A 81 -6.38 9.24 -8.47
C VAL A 81 -5.58 8.58 -9.59
N GLY A 82 -4.25 8.73 -9.58
CA GLY A 82 -3.37 8.09 -10.54
C GLY A 82 -3.43 6.57 -10.46
N ALA A 83 -3.37 6.01 -9.25
CA ALA A 83 -3.45 4.57 -9.00
C ALA A 83 -4.82 3.99 -9.41
N MET A 84 -5.92 4.71 -9.14
CA MET A 84 -7.24 4.34 -9.65
C MET A 84 -7.26 4.27 -11.18
N LYS A 85 -6.70 5.28 -11.87
CA LYS A 85 -6.59 5.30 -13.34
C LYS A 85 -5.70 4.15 -13.84
N ALA A 86 -4.55 3.92 -13.23
CA ALA A 86 -3.67 2.81 -13.58
C ALA A 86 -4.40 1.46 -13.43
N THR A 87 -5.17 1.29 -12.35
CA THR A 87 -6.00 0.10 -12.16
C THR A 87 -6.97 -0.12 -13.31
N THR A 88 -7.53 0.93 -13.92
CA THR A 88 -8.44 0.75 -15.07
C THR A 88 -7.74 0.24 -16.32
N ILE A 89 -6.47 0.63 -16.53
CA ILE A 89 -5.66 0.27 -17.70
C ILE A 89 -5.15 -1.18 -17.60
N VAL A 90 -4.90 -1.68 -16.39
CA VAL A 90 -4.50 -3.07 -16.18
C VAL A 90 -5.61 -4.01 -16.66
N GLY A 91 -5.27 -5.12 -17.32
CA GLY A 91 -6.21 -6.14 -17.78
C GLY A 91 -6.95 -6.84 -16.62
N LYS A 92 -7.60 -7.97 -16.89
CA LYS A 92 -8.26 -8.80 -15.89
C LYS A 92 -7.26 -9.23 -14.80
N GLN A 93 -7.71 -9.24 -13.56
CA GLN A 93 -6.93 -9.67 -12.41
C GLN A 93 -7.78 -10.59 -11.54
N ASP A 94 -7.19 -11.66 -11.01
CA ASP A 94 -7.89 -12.56 -10.08
C ASP A 94 -7.73 -12.10 -8.64
N TYR A 95 -6.64 -11.41 -8.35
CA TYR A 95 -6.32 -10.86 -7.03
C TYR A 95 -5.89 -9.41 -7.11
N VAL A 96 -6.24 -8.66 -6.09
CA VAL A 96 -5.69 -7.34 -5.78
C VAL A 96 -5.03 -7.41 -4.43
N PHE A 97 -3.75 -7.10 -4.38
CA PHE A 97 -2.98 -6.99 -3.14
C PHE A 97 -2.69 -5.52 -2.89
N SER A 98 -3.03 -5.02 -1.72
CA SER A 98 -2.64 -3.67 -1.32
C SER A 98 -2.16 -3.63 0.13
N ILE A 99 -1.34 -2.63 0.43
CA ILE A 99 -0.77 -2.40 1.76
C ILE A 99 -1.47 -1.24 2.45
N SER A 100 -1.31 -1.13 3.77
CA SER A 100 -1.88 -0.04 4.57
C SER A 100 -1.21 1.34 4.36
N GLN A 101 -0.42 1.49 3.29
CA GLN A 101 0.29 2.72 2.92
C GLN A 101 -0.12 3.19 1.51
N PRO A 102 -0.37 4.52 1.29
CA PRO A 102 -0.51 5.56 2.32
C PRO A 102 -1.66 5.26 3.28
N PRO A 103 -1.60 5.80 4.50
CA PRO A 103 -2.64 5.56 5.51
C PRO A 103 -4.05 5.67 4.95
N ILE A 104 -4.92 4.69 5.23
CA ILE A 104 -6.31 4.60 4.78
C ILE A 104 -6.45 4.42 3.25
N LEU A 105 -5.72 5.22 2.46
CA LEU A 105 -5.86 5.22 1.00
C LEU A 105 -5.38 3.91 0.36
N GLY A 106 -4.38 3.25 0.94
CA GLY A 106 -3.94 1.93 0.48
C GLY A 106 -5.09 0.91 0.52
N GLY A 107 -5.80 0.85 1.65
CA GLY A 107 -6.98 -0.01 1.79
C GLY A 107 -8.11 0.35 0.83
N LEU A 108 -8.41 1.66 0.66
CA LEU A 108 -9.43 2.13 -0.28
C LEU A 108 -9.07 1.83 -1.75
N LEU A 109 -7.78 1.89 -2.12
CA LEU A 109 -7.32 1.45 -3.44
C LEU A 109 -7.54 -0.05 -3.64
N GLY A 110 -7.32 -0.87 -2.61
CA GLY A 110 -7.63 -2.29 -2.63
C GLY A 110 -9.12 -2.57 -2.84
N VAL A 111 -9.99 -1.86 -2.13
CA VAL A 111 -11.46 -1.94 -2.29
C VAL A 111 -11.88 -1.53 -3.70
N TYR A 112 -11.32 -0.43 -4.22
CA TYR A 112 -11.58 0.01 -5.58
C TYR A 112 -11.12 -1.03 -6.61
N GLY A 113 -9.90 -1.56 -6.45
CA GLY A 113 -9.35 -2.59 -7.33
C GLY A 113 -10.20 -3.86 -7.35
N LYS A 114 -10.62 -4.35 -6.17
CA LYS A 114 -11.57 -5.46 -6.04
C LYS A 114 -12.83 -5.23 -6.87
N TRP A 115 -13.46 -4.08 -6.66
CA TRP A 115 -14.67 -3.73 -7.38
C TRP A 115 -14.44 -3.60 -8.88
N LYS A 116 -13.39 -2.88 -9.31
CA LYS A 116 -13.12 -2.59 -10.71
C LYS A 116 -12.71 -3.81 -11.52
N LYS A 117 -12.02 -4.77 -10.88
CA LYS A 117 -11.51 -5.98 -11.52
C LYS A 117 -12.33 -7.24 -11.24
N HIS A 118 -13.37 -7.14 -10.40
CA HIS A 118 -14.11 -8.30 -9.88
C HIS A 118 -13.17 -9.36 -9.26
N ALA A 119 -12.11 -8.88 -8.60
CA ALA A 119 -11.02 -9.68 -8.06
C ALA A 119 -11.21 -9.96 -6.56
N LYS A 120 -10.47 -10.93 -6.03
CA LYS A 120 -10.32 -11.10 -4.58
C LYS A 120 -9.33 -10.06 -4.05
N PHE A 121 -9.66 -9.45 -2.92
CA PHE A 121 -8.82 -8.41 -2.30
C PHE A 121 -8.11 -8.96 -1.07
N ILE A 122 -6.77 -8.85 -1.07
CA ILE A 122 -5.88 -9.16 0.06
C ILE A 122 -5.34 -7.84 0.59
N TYR A 123 -5.60 -7.56 1.86
CA TYR A 123 -5.16 -6.33 2.52
C TYR A 123 -4.03 -6.62 3.50
N ASN A 124 -2.82 -6.18 3.19
CA ASN A 124 -1.66 -6.34 4.05
C ASN A 124 -1.49 -5.11 4.94
N ILE A 125 -1.62 -5.32 6.24
CA ILE A 125 -1.53 -4.28 7.25
C ILE A 125 -0.13 -4.34 7.87
N GLN A 126 0.67 -3.34 7.53
CA GLN A 126 1.99 -3.12 8.12
C GLN A 126 1.88 -2.39 9.46
N ASP A 127 0.91 -1.47 9.54
CA ASP A 127 0.63 -0.65 10.71
C ASP A 127 -0.83 -0.23 10.72
N PHE A 128 -1.41 -0.07 11.92
CA PHE A 128 -2.71 0.56 12.09
C PHE A 128 -2.55 2.07 12.29
N ASN A 129 -2.73 2.80 11.21
CA ASN A 129 -2.44 4.22 11.14
C ASN A 129 -3.26 5.12 12.09
N PRO A 130 -4.56 4.91 12.34
CA PRO A 130 -5.26 5.74 13.30
C PRO A 130 -4.62 5.66 14.69
N GLU A 131 -4.26 4.48 15.16
CA GLU A 131 -3.65 4.28 16.48
C GLU A 131 -2.24 4.87 16.55
N GLN A 132 -1.44 4.69 15.52
CA GLN A 132 -0.10 5.30 15.46
C GLN A 132 -0.16 6.83 15.47
N ILE A 133 -1.06 7.43 14.67
CA ILE A 133 -1.26 8.87 14.61
C ILE A 133 -1.72 9.41 15.97
N MET A 134 -2.63 8.70 16.63
CA MET A 134 -3.10 9.04 17.98
C MET A 134 -1.98 8.90 19.02
N ALA A 135 -1.16 7.86 18.96
CA ALA A 135 -0.06 7.63 19.90
C ALA A 135 1.00 8.73 19.83
N VAL A 136 1.26 9.30 18.65
CA VAL A 136 2.22 10.40 18.48
C VAL A 136 1.58 11.80 18.60
N LYS A 137 0.32 11.88 19.01
CA LYS A 137 -0.46 13.14 19.15
C LYS A 137 -0.41 14.05 17.91
N TYR A 138 -0.31 13.46 16.74
CA TYR A 138 -0.22 14.21 15.49
C TYR A 138 -1.56 14.79 15.04
N GLU A 139 -2.67 14.15 15.44
CA GLU A 139 -4.03 14.61 15.14
C GLU A 139 -4.91 14.51 16.41
N GLU A 140 -5.42 15.62 16.88
CA GLU A 140 -6.25 15.71 18.08
C GLU A 140 -7.75 15.62 17.78
N SER A 141 -8.15 15.77 16.51
CA SER A 141 -9.56 15.77 16.12
C SER A 141 -10.18 14.39 16.21
N ARG A 142 -11.08 14.20 17.18
CA ARG A 142 -11.85 12.96 17.37
C ARG A 142 -12.68 12.60 16.12
N PHE A 143 -13.16 13.60 15.39
CA PHE A 143 -13.95 13.40 14.17
C PHE A 143 -13.09 12.83 13.05
N ILE A 144 -11.91 13.39 12.81
CA ILE A 144 -10.96 12.90 11.78
C ILE A 144 -10.53 11.47 12.11
N ASN A 145 -10.15 11.21 13.36
CA ASN A 145 -9.76 9.88 13.81
C ASN A 145 -10.89 8.85 13.65
N GLY A 146 -12.13 9.24 13.98
CA GLY A 146 -13.31 8.41 13.77
C GLY A 146 -13.55 8.08 12.29
N LEU A 147 -13.40 9.07 11.41
CA LEU A 147 -13.54 8.90 9.97
C LEU A 147 -12.43 7.99 9.41
N MET A 148 -11.19 8.18 9.81
CA MET A 148 -10.07 7.32 9.43
C MET A 148 -10.30 5.88 9.87
N MET A 149 -10.72 5.66 11.11
CA MET A 149 -11.06 4.34 11.64
C MET A 149 -12.21 3.69 10.86
N TRP A 150 -13.22 4.45 10.48
CA TRP A 150 -14.34 3.95 9.70
C TRP A 150 -13.91 3.46 8.32
N PHE A 151 -13.12 4.24 7.60
CA PHE A 151 -12.60 3.86 6.28
C PHE A 151 -11.65 2.66 6.35
N ASP A 152 -10.81 2.58 7.39
CA ASP A 152 -9.90 1.45 7.56
C ASP A 152 -10.67 0.17 7.89
N LYS A 153 -11.66 0.24 8.79
CA LYS A 153 -12.59 -0.87 9.05
C LYS A 153 -13.35 -1.30 7.80
N LEU A 154 -13.76 -0.34 6.95
CA LEU A 154 -14.42 -0.64 5.68
C LEU A 154 -13.47 -1.44 4.78
N SER A 155 -12.21 -1.05 4.67
CA SER A 155 -11.20 -1.75 3.88
C SER A 155 -10.98 -3.19 4.40
N CYS A 156 -10.86 -3.36 5.71
CA CYS A 156 -10.76 -4.68 6.34
C CYS A 156 -11.99 -5.55 6.05
N ARG A 157 -13.21 -5.01 6.22
CA ARG A 157 -14.45 -5.75 5.95
C ARG A 157 -14.63 -6.14 4.49
N LYS A 158 -14.16 -5.31 3.55
CA LYS A 158 -14.26 -5.56 2.12
C LYS A 158 -13.15 -6.47 1.58
N SER A 159 -12.08 -6.67 2.34
CA SER A 159 -11.05 -7.64 1.96
C SER A 159 -11.58 -9.08 2.03
N ASN A 160 -10.98 -9.95 1.25
CA ASN A 160 -11.21 -11.40 1.35
C ASN A 160 -10.28 -12.05 2.37
N LEU A 161 -9.13 -11.40 2.59
CA LEU A 161 -8.14 -11.78 3.57
C LEU A 161 -7.42 -10.53 4.06
N VAL A 162 -7.25 -10.39 5.36
CA VAL A 162 -6.34 -9.44 5.99
C VAL A 162 -5.06 -10.20 6.35
N ILE A 163 -3.92 -9.63 6.01
CA ILE A 163 -2.61 -10.12 6.46
C ILE A 163 -2.05 -9.07 7.42
N THR A 164 -1.62 -9.51 8.60
CA THR A 164 -0.90 -8.66 9.56
C THR A 164 0.52 -9.16 9.70
N VAL A 165 1.45 -8.24 9.95
CA VAL A 165 2.88 -8.58 10.06
C VAL A 165 3.31 -8.96 11.49
N GLY A 166 2.38 -8.95 12.42
CA GLY A 166 2.59 -9.34 13.80
C GLY A 166 1.30 -9.78 14.48
N ARG A 167 1.41 -10.51 15.58
CA ARG A 167 0.26 -10.96 16.38
C ARG A 167 -0.45 -9.80 17.06
N ASP A 168 0.29 -8.82 17.54
CA ASP A 168 -0.20 -7.56 18.11
C ASP A 168 -1.16 -6.81 17.19
N LEU A 169 -0.86 -6.81 15.88
CA LEU A 169 -1.77 -6.25 14.89
C LEU A 169 -3.00 -7.12 14.66
N ALA A 170 -2.88 -8.44 14.75
CA ALA A 170 -4.06 -9.33 14.70
C ALA A 170 -4.97 -9.10 15.90
N ASP A 171 -4.42 -9.01 17.10
CA ASP A 171 -5.16 -8.71 18.33
C ASP A 171 -5.83 -7.33 18.26
N THR A 172 -5.15 -6.35 17.67
CA THR A 172 -5.72 -5.02 17.42
C THR A 172 -6.89 -5.09 16.45
N LEU A 173 -6.79 -5.90 15.39
CA LEU A 173 -7.88 -6.11 14.43
C LEU A 173 -9.11 -6.69 15.14
N GLU A 174 -8.95 -7.74 15.94
CA GLU A 174 -10.03 -8.37 16.69
C GLU A 174 -10.69 -7.37 17.64
N SER A 175 -9.90 -6.63 18.40
CA SER A 175 -10.33 -5.56 19.31
C SER A 175 -11.16 -4.48 18.61
N ARG A 176 -10.74 -4.04 17.43
CA ARG A 176 -11.46 -3.06 16.60
C ARG A 176 -12.85 -3.52 16.21
N PHE A 177 -13.02 -4.81 16.01
CA PHE A 177 -14.31 -5.42 15.67
C PHE A 177 -15.05 -5.95 16.88
N LYS A 178 -14.53 -5.73 18.11
CA LYS A 178 -15.12 -6.23 19.37
C LYS A 178 -15.37 -7.73 19.34
N ASN A 179 -14.51 -8.47 18.69
CA ASN A 179 -14.60 -9.92 18.46
C ASN A 179 -15.88 -10.37 17.73
N VAL A 180 -16.58 -9.44 17.05
CA VAL A 180 -17.80 -9.76 16.30
C VAL A 180 -17.58 -9.45 14.83
N ASN A 181 -17.85 -10.44 13.96
CA ASN A 181 -17.66 -10.31 12.52
C ASN A 181 -16.23 -9.82 12.14
N VAL A 182 -15.23 -10.36 12.82
CA VAL A 182 -13.82 -10.08 12.52
C VAL A 182 -13.49 -10.56 11.10
N PRO A 183 -12.86 -9.75 10.26
CA PRO A 183 -12.40 -10.20 8.95
C PRO A 183 -11.44 -11.38 9.08
N LYS A 184 -11.45 -12.29 8.07
CA LYS A 184 -10.47 -13.39 8.02
C LYS A 184 -9.07 -12.81 8.05
N CYS A 185 -8.28 -13.20 9.04
CA CYS A 185 -6.94 -12.70 9.27
C CYS A 185 -5.90 -13.84 9.22
N MET A 186 -4.71 -13.52 8.75
CA MET A 186 -3.52 -14.37 8.78
C MET A 186 -2.33 -13.53 9.23
N VAL A 187 -1.53 -14.05 10.14
CA VAL A 187 -0.27 -13.42 10.56
C VAL A 187 0.84 -13.95 9.66
N ILE A 188 1.49 -13.06 8.93
CA ILE A 188 2.68 -13.35 8.11
C ILE A 188 3.71 -12.28 8.42
N ASN A 189 4.73 -12.64 9.17
CA ASN A 189 5.78 -11.70 9.57
C ASN A 189 6.56 -11.22 8.34
N ASN A 190 7.06 -9.99 8.41
CA ASN A 190 8.05 -9.54 7.44
C ASN A 190 9.30 -10.40 7.54
N TRP A 191 9.93 -10.64 6.41
CA TRP A 191 11.15 -11.45 6.30
C TRP A 191 12.38 -10.57 6.14
N ILE A 192 13.52 -11.18 6.32
CA ILE A 192 14.84 -10.59 6.05
C ILE A 192 15.50 -11.43 4.96
N ASN A 193 16.16 -10.76 4.03
CA ASN A 193 16.99 -11.45 3.04
C ASN A 193 18.32 -11.86 3.70
N GLU A 194 18.39 -13.10 4.19
CA GLU A 194 19.55 -13.65 4.89
C GLU A 194 20.83 -13.69 4.03
N LYS A 195 20.70 -13.58 2.69
CA LYS A 195 21.86 -13.48 1.78
C LYS A 195 22.49 -12.09 1.79
N GLN A 196 21.76 -11.09 2.25
CA GLN A 196 22.22 -9.70 2.30
C GLN A 196 22.47 -9.20 3.72
N ILE A 197 21.81 -9.81 4.70
CA ILE A 197 21.88 -9.40 6.11
C ILE A 197 22.27 -10.64 6.93
N TYR A 198 23.49 -10.68 7.42
CA TYR A 198 24.01 -11.72 8.30
C TYR A 198 24.60 -11.08 9.56
N PRO A 199 24.57 -11.80 10.71
CA PRO A 199 25.19 -11.31 11.94
C PRO A 199 26.69 -11.07 11.75
N LEU A 200 27.21 -9.98 12.30
CA LEU A 200 28.62 -9.67 12.36
C LEU A 200 29.31 -10.54 13.38
#